data_6a70cdcb58c74a3d52aa0b03877b6e9f
#
_entry.id   6a70cdcb58c74a3d52aa0b03877b6e9f
#
_cell.length_a   1.000
_cell.length_b   1.000
_cell.length_c   1.000
_cell.angle_alpha   90.00
_cell.angle_beta   90.00
_cell.angle_gamma   90.00
#
_symmetry.space_group_name_H-M   'P 1'
#
loop_
_entity.id
_entity.type
_entity.pdbx_description
1 polymer ?
#
loop_
_entity_poly.entity_id
_entity_poly.type
_entity_poly.pdbx_seq_one_letter_code
_entity_poly.pdbx_strand_id
1 'polypeptide(L)'
;MRKEIEITIDSGRDAGKVFKITEMGAVQMDRWITRALRLIGKNGGSISMLASMDITELLMSIINGEEKDSEELLEELLACASFKKDGVFVAMKGSLVESVVEDWLTIFRLRNEALKLNTGFLEQGGESESK
;
A
#
# COMPACT_ATOMS: atom_id res chain seq x y z
N MET A 1 -14.51 -3.96 11.56
CA MET A 1 -14.35 -4.84 10.37
C MET A 1 -13.38 -4.21 9.38
N ARG A 2 -12.45 -5.01 8.87
CA ARG A 2 -11.45 -4.52 7.91
C ARG A 2 -12.07 -4.29 6.55
N LYS A 3 -11.67 -3.20 5.91
CA LYS A 3 -12.10 -2.92 4.54
C LYS A 3 -11.32 -3.78 3.55
N GLU A 4 -12.00 -4.19 2.50
CA GLU A 4 -11.40 -4.96 1.42
C GLU A 4 -11.88 -4.42 0.09
N ILE A 5 -11.00 -4.43 -0.90
CA ILE A 5 -11.39 -4.13 -2.27
C ILE A 5 -10.80 -5.18 -3.19
N GLU A 6 -11.48 -5.46 -4.28
CA GLU A 6 -11.00 -6.37 -5.31
C GLU A 6 -10.63 -5.55 -6.53
N ILE A 7 -9.46 -5.81 -7.09
CA ILE A 7 -9.03 -5.12 -8.31
C ILE A 7 -8.64 -6.14 -9.36
N THR A 8 -8.89 -5.79 -10.62
CA THR A 8 -8.48 -6.59 -11.76
C THR A 8 -7.51 -5.74 -12.59
N ILE A 9 -6.38 -6.33 -12.93
CA ILE A 9 -5.40 -5.65 -13.77
C ILE A 9 -5.96 -5.61 -15.19
N ASP A 10 -6.09 -4.44 -15.75
CA ASP A 10 -6.77 -4.24 -17.04
C ASP A 10 -5.84 -4.09 -18.24
N SER A 11 -4.54 -3.95 -18.02
CA SER A 11 -3.59 -3.77 -19.11
C SER A 11 -2.21 -4.32 -18.72
N GLY A 12 -1.34 -4.48 -19.72
CA GLY A 12 0.01 -4.93 -19.52
C GLY A 12 0.11 -6.45 -19.40
N ARG A 13 1.26 -6.90 -18.94
CA ARG A 13 1.58 -8.35 -18.86
C ARG A 13 0.70 -9.10 -17.87
N ASP A 14 0.22 -8.41 -16.85
CA ASP A 14 -0.59 -9.03 -15.81
C ASP A 14 -2.09 -8.85 -16.02
N ALA A 15 -2.51 -8.40 -17.23
CA ALA A 15 -3.91 -8.17 -17.54
C ALA A 15 -4.76 -9.41 -17.22
N GLY A 16 -5.89 -9.20 -16.59
CA GLY A 16 -6.83 -10.26 -16.23
C GLY A 16 -6.61 -10.86 -14.84
N LYS A 17 -5.46 -10.59 -14.21
CA LYS A 17 -5.20 -11.10 -12.87
C LYS A 17 -6.01 -10.32 -11.84
N VAL A 18 -6.55 -11.05 -10.88
CA VAL A 18 -7.42 -10.50 -9.83
C VAL A 18 -6.70 -10.51 -8.49
N PHE A 19 -6.73 -9.38 -7.82
CA PHE A 19 -6.14 -9.23 -6.49
C PHE A 19 -7.18 -8.67 -5.53
N LYS A 20 -7.02 -8.98 -4.26
CA LYS A 20 -7.83 -8.40 -3.21
C LYS A 20 -6.90 -7.63 -2.28
N ILE A 21 -7.25 -6.38 -1.98
CA ILE A 21 -6.50 -5.57 -1.02
C ILE A 21 -7.31 -5.53 0.27
N THR A 22 -6.66 -5.90 1.37
CA THR A 22 -7.28 -5.90 2.70
C THR A 22 -6.52 -4.91 3.57
N GLU A 23 -7.23 -4.02 4.27
CA GLU A 23 -6.54 -3.08 5.15
C GLU A 23 -5.88 -3.79 6.33
N MET A 24 -4.85 -3.18 6.87
CA MET A 24 -4.17 -3.68 8.06
C MET A 24 -5.09 -3.57 9.27
N GLY A 25 -4.90 -4.45 10.27
CA GLY A 25 -5.55 -4.29 11.56
C GLY A 25 -5.03 -3.03 12.26
N ALA A 26 -5.78 -2.55 13.24
CA ALA A 26 -5.46 -1.28 13.92
C ALA A 26 -4.04 -1.25 14.52
N VAL A 27 -3.63 -2.33 15.17
CA VAL A 27 -2.31 -2.41 15.80
C VAL A 27 -1.20 -2.42 14.75
N GLN A 28 -1.38 -3.19 13.69
CA GLN A 28 -0.42 -3.24 12.60
C GLN A 28 -0.31 -1.88 11.90
N MET A 29 -1.45 -1.24 11.65
CA MET A 29 -1.46 0.08 11.02
C MET A 29 -0.79 1.14 11.89
N ASP A 30 -1.02 1.08 13.20
CA ASP A 30 -0.35 1.99 14.14
C ASP A 30 1.17 1.86 14.04
N ARG A 31 1.67 0.64 14.04
CA ARG A 31 3.11 0.40 13.90
C ARG A 31 3.64 0.85 12.55
N TRP A 32 2.89 0.56 11.51
CA TRP A 32 3.29 0.91 10.14
C TRP A 32 3.39 2.41 9.96
N ILE A 33 2.34 3.16 10.35
CA ILE A 33 2.31 4.61 10.16
C ILE A 33 3.37 5.30 11.03
N THR A 34 3.59 4.77 12.24
CA THR A 34 4.62 5.32 13.12
C THR A 34 6.01 5.19 12.50
N ARG A 35 6.32 4.03 11.92
CA ARG A 35 7.59 3.82 11.23
C ARG A 35 7.71 4.70 9.99
N ALA A 36 6.62 4.84 9.23
CA ALA A 36 6.61 5.68 8.04
C ALA A 36 6.87 7.14 8.40
N LEU A 37 6.23 7.63 9.47
CA LEU A 37 6.44 9.00 9.93
C LEU A 37 7.87 9.24 10.39
N ARG A 38 8.47 8.28 11.07
CA ARG A 38 9.88 8.39 11.48
C ARG A 38 10.80 8.45 10.27
N LEU A 39 10.53 7.63 9.28
CA LEU A 39 11.32 7.58 8.06
C LEU A 39 11.24 8.92 7.31
N ILE A 40 10.05 9.43 7.14
CA ILE A 40 9.81 10.71 6.46
C ILE A 40 10.45 11.85 7.26
N GLY A 41 10.33 11.80 8.59
CA GLY A 41 10.93 12.80 9.49
C GLY A 41 12.44 12.87 9.37
N LYS A 42 13.11 11.73 9.22
CA LYS A 42 14.57 11.68 9.02
C LYS A 42 15.00 12.40 7.74
N ASN A 43 14.10 12.43 6.75
CA ASN A 43 14.35 13.08 5.47
C ASN A 43 13.83 14.53 5.43
N GLY A 44 13.53 15.10 6.60
CA GLY A 44 13.06 16.48 6.68
C GLY A 44 11.56 16.67 6.54
N GLY A 45 10.81 15.56 6.46
CA GLY A 45 9.35 15.64 6.38
C GLY A 45 8.70 15.93 7.72
N SER A 46 7.45 16.32 7.68
CA SER A 46 6.67 16.61 8.88
C SER A 46 5.26 16.01 8.75
N ILE A 47 4.55 15.94 9.88
CA ILE A 47 3.17 15.45 9.90
C ILE A 47 2.26 16.31 9.01
N SER A 48 2.46 17.61 9.02
CA SER A 48 1.67 18.51 8.19
C SER A 48 1.95 18.28 6.70
N MET A 49 3.18 17.96 6.33
CA MET A 49 3.53 17.56 4.97
C MET A 49 2.80 16.28 4.58
N LEU A 50 2.76 15.31 5.49
CA LEU A 50 2.08 14.04 5.25
C LEU A 50 0.60 14.26 4.95
N ALA A 51 -0.05 15.13 5.71
CA ALA A 51 -1.47 15.40 5.54
C ALA A 51 -1.78 16.07 4.19
N SER A 52 -0.82 16.79 3.62
CA SER A 52 -1.00 17.48 2.35
C SER A 52 -0.56 16.66 1.13
N MET A 53 0.10 15.54 1.33
CA MET A 53 0.55 14.69 0.24
C MET A 53 -0.58 13.84 -0.33
N ASP A 54 -0.56 13.63 -1.64
CA ASP A 54 -1.41 12.62 -2.22
C ASP A 54 -0.76 11.24 -2.01
N ILE A 55 -1.47 10.18 -2.37
CA ILE A 55 -1.02 8.81 -2.13
C ILE A 55 0.29 8.50 -2.87
N THR A 56 0.42 8.97 -4.09
CA THR A 56 1.64 8.74 -4.88
C THR A 56 2.83 9.45 -4.26
N GLU A 57 2.65 10.69 -3.83
CA GLU A 57 3.71 11.44 -3.16
C GLU A 57 4.16 10.77 -1.86
N LEU A 58 3.19 10.27 -1.08
CA LEU A 58 3.48 9.56 0.15
C LEU A 58 4.29 8.30 -0.12
N LEU A 59 3.88 7.51 -1.12
CA LEU A 59 4.60 6.31 -1.51
C LEU A 59 6.02 6.63 -1.95
N MET A 60 6.20 7.67 -2.75
CA MET A 60 7.53 8.10 -3.19
C MET A 60 8.39 8.56 -2.02
N SER A 61 7.80 9.22 -1.03
CA SER A 61 8.54 9.63 0.17
C SER A 61 9.05 8.42 0.95
N ILE A 62 8.28 7.35 1.00
CA ILE A 62 8.70 6.11 1.64
C ILE A 62 9.83 5.47 0.84
N ILE A 63 9.71 5.41 -0.48
CA ILE A 63 10.73 4.85 -1.36
C ILE A 63 12.06 5.60 -1.22
N ASN A 64 12.01 6.90 -1.03
CA ASN A 64 13.21 7.73 -0.89
C ASN A 64 13.86 7.65 0.49
N GLY A 65 13.29 6.91 1.42
CA GLY A 65 13.84 6.75 2.76
C GLY A 65 15.02 5.79 2.79
N GLU A 66 15.53 5.55 3.99
CA GLU A 66 16.60 4.59 4.20
C GLU A 66 16.19 3.22 3.67
N GLU A 67 17.07 2.58 2.92
CA GLU A 67 16.77 1.36 2.18
C GLU A 67 16.09 0.27 3.00
N LYS A 68 16.66 -0.06 4.14
CA LYS A 68 16.12 -1.14 4.98
C LYS A 68 14.71 -0.85 5.48
N ASP A 69 14.51 0.33 6.05
CA ASP A 69 13.21 0.74 6.58
C ASP A 69 12.18 0.88 5.47
N SER A 70 12.60 1.44 4.34
CA SER A 70 11.77 1.59 3.17
C SER A 70 11.28 0.24 2.65
N GLU A 71 12.21 -0.72 2.49
CA GLU A 71 11.86 -2.05 1.99
C GLU A 71 10.88 -2.77 2.91
N GLU A 72 11.07 -2.70 4.23
CA GLU A 72 10.16 -3.33 5.18
C GLU A 72 8.75 -2.75 5.06
N LEU A 73 8.64 -1.44 4.97
CA LEU A 73 7.34 -0.77 4.84
C LEU A 73 6.67 -1.13 3.52
N LEU A 74 7.44 -1.19 2.43
CA LEU A 74 6.92 -1.54 1.11
C LEU A 74 6.47 -3.00 1.05
N GLU A 75 7.20 -3.90 1.71
CA GLU A 75 6.81 -5.31 1.77
C GLU A 75 5.51 -5.50 2.55
N GLU A 76 5.34 -4.78 3.64
CA GLU A 76 4.09 -4.85 4.41
C GLU A 76 2.90 -4.31 3.63
N LEU A 77 3.11 -3.27 2.83
CA LEU A 77 2.06 -2.77 1.95
C LEU A 77 1.67 -3.81 0.91
N LEU A 78 2.65 -4.42 0.28
CA LEU A 78 2.39 -5.44 -0.73
C LEU A 78 1.67 -6.65 -0.13
N ALA A 79 2.00 -7.00 1.09
CA ALA A 79 1.36 -8.12 1.80
C ALA A 79 -0.13 -7.87 2.10
N CYS A 80 -0.61 -6.63 1.98
CA CYS A 80 -2.04 -6.33 2.05
C CYS A 80 -2.78 -6.88 0.83
N ALA A 81 -2.07 -7.12 -0.27
CA ALA A 81 -2.65 -7.69 -1.48
C ALA A 81 -2.61 -9.21 -1.42
N SER A 82 -3.65 -9.83 -1.94
CA SER A 82 -3.74 -11.28 -2.11
C SER A 82 -4.09 -11.59 -3.55
N PHE A 83 -3.47 -12.63 -4.10
CA PHE A 83 -3.74 -13.07 -5.46
C PHE A 83 -4.78 -14.19 -5.45
N LYS A 84 -5.76 -14.11 -6.34
CA LYS A 84 -6.78 -15.14 -6.48
C LYS A 84 -6.23 -16.29 -7.32
N LYS A 85 -6.00 -17.43 -6.68
CA LYS A 85 -5.50 -18.63 -7.32
C LYS A 85 -6.45 -19.78 -7.02
N ASP A 86 -7.03 -20.37 -8.07
CA ASP A 86 -7.97 -21.50 -7.93
C ASP A 86 -9.11 -21.21 -6.95
N GLY A 87 -9.61 -19.98 -7.00
CA GLY A 87 -10.72 -19.55 -6.15
C GLY A 87 -10.34 -19.15 -4.74
N VAL A 88 -9.05 -19.20 -4.40
CA VAL A 88 -8.54 -18.85 -3.06
C VAL A 88 -7.60 -17.67 -3.16
N PHE A 89 -7.73 -16.74 -2.22
CA PHE A 89 -6.81 -15.59 -2.15
C PHE A 89 -5.60 -15.94 -1.27
N VAL A 90 -4.41 -15.74 -1.82
CA VAL A 90 -3.14 -16.01 -1.15
C VAL A 90 -2.35 -14.70 -1.06
N ALA A 91 -1.86 -14.38 0.13
CA ALA A 91 -1.13 -13.13 0.37
C ALA A 91 0.13 -13.01 -0.49
N MET A 92 0.37 -11.81 -0.99
CA MET A 92 1.53 -11.51 -1.85
C MET A 92 2.77 -11.33 -1.01
N LYS A 93 3.42 -12.45 -0.69
CA LYS A 93 4.63 -12.50 0.12
C LYS A 93 5.67 -13.42 -0.50
N GLY A 94 6.93 -13.07 -0.30
CA GLY A 94 8.04 -13.94 -0.67
C GLY A 94 8.05 -14.34 -2.13
N SER A 95 8.30 -15.63 -2.39
CA SER A 95 8.43 -16.14 -3.74
C SER A 95 7.14 -16.12 -4.55
N LEU A 96 5.99 -15.98 -3.89
CA LEU A 96 4.72 -15.89 -4.61
C LEU A 96 4.68 -14.64 -5.50
N VAL A 97 5.23 -13.53 -5.03
CA VAL A 97 5.28 -12.29 -5.80
C VAL A 97 5.97 -12.54 -7.14
N GLU A 98 7.15 -13.15 -7.09
CA GLU A 98 7.93 -13.43 -8.30
C GLU A 98 7.20 -14.37 -9.27
N SER A 99 6.47 -15.35 -8.74
CA SER A 99 5.76 -16.31 -9.57
C SER A 99 4.48 -15.76 -10.19
N VAL A 100 3.87 -14.76 -9.57
CA VAL A 100 2.58 -14.20 -10.01
C VAL A 100 2.73 -12.98 -10.89
N VAL A 101 3.62 -12.07 -10.50
CA VAL A 101 3.73 -10.74 -11.15
C VAL A 101 4.80 -10.74 -12.22
N GLU A 102 4.42 -10.36 -13.42
CA GLU A 102 5.30 -10.25 -14.57
C GLU A 102 5.76 -8.81 -14.84
N ASP A 103 4.95 -7.84 -14.38
CA ASP A 103 5.16 -6.43 -14.67
C ASP A 103 5.42 -5.67 -13.37
N TRP A 104 6.53 -4.95 -13.32
CA TRP A 104 6.87 -4.13 -12.16
C TRP A 104 5.74 -3.13 -11.81
N LEU A 105 5.08 -2.59 -12.82
CA LEU A 105 3.99 -1.64 -12.59
C LEU A 105 2.83 -2.24 -11.78
N THR A 106 2.63 -3.54 -11.90
CA THR A 106 1.62 -4.24 -11.10
C THR A 106 1.97 -4.15 -9.62
N ILE A 107 3.24 -4.36 -9.26
CA ILE A 107 3.69 -4.25 -7.87
C ILE A 107 3.46 -2.83 -7.36
N PHE A 108 3.85 -1.85 -8.14
CA PHE A 108 3.66 -0.44 -7.79
C PHE A 108 2.18 -0.12 -7.57
N ARG A 109 1.33 -0.59 -8.47
CA ARG A 109 -0.12 -0.37 -8.38
C ARG A 109 -0.71 -1.03 -7.12
N LEU A 110 -0.30 -2.25 -6.80
CA LEU A 110 -0.80 -2.95 -5.62
C LEU A 110 -0.41 -2.21 -4.34
N ARG A 111 0.81 -1.72 -4.26
CA ARG A 111 1.27 -0.92 -3.13
C ARG A 111 0.50 0.39 -3.01
N ASN A 112 0.27 1.04 -4.13
CA ASN A 112 -0.48 2.30 -4.16
C ASN A 112 -1.91 2.11 -3.67
N GLU A 113 -2.58 1.06 -4.12
CA GLU A 113 -3.93 0.72 -3.69
C GLU A 113 -3.97 0.34 -2.21
N ALA A 114 -2.98 -0.41 -1.74
CA ALA A 114 -2.88 -0.77 -0.33
C ALA A 114 -2.71 0.48 0.55
N LEU A 115 -1.84 1.39 0.13
CA LEU A 115 -1.62 2.63 0.86
C LEU A 115 -2.89 3.49 0.88
N LYS A 116 -3.55 3.60 -0.25
CA LYS A 116 -4.80 4.34 -0.36
C LYS A 116 -5.87 3.79 0.57
N LEU A 117 -6.03 2.48 0.61
CA LEU A 117 -7.02 1.83 1.46
C LEU A 117 -6.71 2.04 2.94
N ASN A 118 -5.44 1.88 3.34
CA ASN A 118 -5.02 2.01 4.72
C ASN A 118 -5.01 3.45 5.23
N THR A 119 -4.80 4.41 4.35
CA THR A 119 -4.74 5.83 4.72
C THR A 119 -5.99 6.61 4.28
N GLY A 120 -7.02 5.90 3.87
CA GLY A 120 -8.26 6.51 3.41
C GLY A 120 -8.91 7.44 4.44
N PHE A 121 -8.64 7.21 5.72
CA PHE A 121 -9.16 8.07 6.78
C PHE A 121 -8.64 9.52 6.66
N LEU A 122 -7.45 9.71 6.09
CA LEU A 122 -6.89 11.06 5.89
C LEU A 122 -7.71 11.82 4.84
N GLU A 123 -8.06 11.14 3.76
CA GLU A 123 -8.89 11.71 2.70
C GLU A 123 -10.33 11.88 3.15
N GLN A 124 -10.84 10.86 3.84
CA GLN A 124 -12.21 10.90 4.38
C GLN A 124 -12.38 11.99 5.42
N GLY A 125 -11.35 12.26 6.21
CA GLY A 125 -11.36 13.35 7.15
C GLY A 125 -11.65 14.68 6.47
N GLY A 126 -10.97 14.93 5.35
CA GLY A 126 -11.20 16.10 4.54
C GLY A 126 -12.58 16.11 3.87
N GLU A 127 -12.99 14.98 3.35
CA GLU A 127 -14.27 14.83 2.68
C GLU A 127 -15.45 14.96 3.64
N SER A 128 -15.33 14.36 4.83
CA SER A 128 -16.43 14.41 5.79
C SER A 128 -16.69 15.83 6.28
N GLU A 129 -15.68 16.66 6.31
CA GLU A 129 -15.83 18.06 6.65
C GLU A 129 -16.60 18.83 5.59
N SER A 130 -16.51 18.41 4.35
CA SER A 130 -17.18 19.06 3.24
C SER A 130 -18.66 18.71 3.14
N LYS A 131 -19.09 17.75 3.90
CA LYS A 131 -20.50 17.35 3.95
C LYS A 131 -21.23 18.10 5.02
#